data_5c3d9652e2857c28ab17b603a77c7826
#
_entry.id   5c3d9652e2857c28ab17b603a77c7826
#
_cell.length_a   1.000
_cell.length_b   1.000
_cell.length_c   1.000
_cell.angle_alpha   90.00
_cell.angle_beta   90.00
_cell.angle_gamma   90.00
#
_symmetry.space_group_name_H-M   'P 1'
#
loop_
_entity.id
_entity.type
_entity.pdbx_description
1 polymer ?
#
loop_
_entity_poly.entity_id
_entity_poly.type
_entity_poly.pdbx_seq_one_letter_code
_entity_poly.pdbx_strand_id
1 'polypeptide(L)'
;ISMGIQSFNDDKLQRLGRIHNAAEAKSAVNLAKVSGLKSFNLDLMHGLPNQTLEEALDDLRQAIELAPPHLSWYQLTIEPNTMFAYRPPTLPDDDELWDIFEQGHQLLIEAGYQQYETSAYAKPGFQCQHNLNYWRFGDYLAIGCGAHGKLTFPDGDILRFSKTKHPKGYLRGEYLYEEKNVEKNDRAFEFFMNRFRLLEAVPKQEFEHYTGLSQSAVKNQIDFAIQQNYIVETPDYWQIAEHGKLFLNELLALFLDE
;
A
#
# COMPACT_ATOMS: atom_id res chain seq x y z
N ILE A 1 4.35 -0.69 15.37
CA ILE A 1 3.60 0.58 15.44
C ILE A 1 3.81 1.34 14.14
N SER A 2 2.73 1.95 13.58
CA SER A 2 2.80 2.92 12.50
C SER A 2 2.38 4.28 13.02
N MET A 3 3.12 5.32 12.64
CA MET A 3 2.88 6.69 13.07
C MET A 3 2.60 7.58 11.85
N GLY A 4 1.39 8.12 11.79
CA GLY A 4 0.93 9.01 10.71
C GLY A 4 1.51 10.41 10.83
N ILE A 5 2.79 10.58 10.50
CA ILE A 5 3.49 11.86 10.50
C ILE A 5 2.95 12.77 9.40
N GLN A 6 2.81 12.24 8.21
CA GLN A 6 2.35 12.84 6.96
C GLN A 6 3.33 13.86 6.37
N SER A 7 3.80 14.84 7.13
CA SER A 7 4.80 15.85 6.75
C SER A 7 5.48 16.41 8.02
N PHE A 8 6.64 17.01 7.87
CA PHE A 8 7.29 17.82 8.91
C PHE A 8 7.15 19.32 8.64
N ASN A 9 6.29 19.71 7.72
CA ASN A 9 5.93 21.08 7.41
C ASN A 9 4.55 21.41 8.03
N ASP A 10 4.52 22.35 8.99
CA ASP A 10 3.30 22.69 9.74
C ASP A 10 2.19 23.25 8.85
N ASP A 11 2.50 24.01 7.77
CA ASP A 11 1.50 24.48 6.81
C ASP A 11 0.85 23.30 6.06
N LYS A 12 1.65 22.32 5.64
CA LYS A 12 1.13 21.12 4.97
C LYS A 12 0.27 20.28 5.91
N LEU A 13 0.70 20.10 7.15
CA LEU A 13 -0.10 19.40 8.17
C LEU A 13 -1.44 20.09 8.42
N GLN A 14 -1.46 21.41 8.52
CA GLN A 14 -2.69 22.18 8.70
C GLN A 14 -3.63 22.03 7.49
N ARG A 15 -3.09 22.07 6.26
CA ARG A 15 -3.87 21.85 5.03
C ARG A 15 -4.47 20.46 4.94
N LEU A 16 -3.77 19.46 5.46
CA LEU A 16 -4.27 18.08 5.60
C LEU A 16 -5.30 17.93 6.75
N GLY A 17 -5.55 18.97 7.52
CA GLY A 17 -6.45 18.92 8.69
C GLY A 17 -5.88 18.13 9.85
N ARG A 18 -4.55 18.02 9.96
CA ARG A 18 -3.89 17.35 11.08
C ARG A 18 -3.86 18.25 12.30
N ILE A 19 -4.04 17.63 13.49
CA ILE A 19 -4.06 18.35 14.77
C ILE A 19 -2.67 18.47 15.40
N HIS A 20 -1.74 17.58 15.03
CA HIS A 20 -0.35 17.61 15.49
C HIS A 20 0.51 18.48 14.58
N ASN A 21 1.62 18.97 15.10
CA ASN A 21 2.66 19.73 14.40
C ASN A 21 3.95 18.91 14.25
N ALA A 22 4.93 19.45 13.52
CA ALA A 22 6.21 18.79 13.23
C ALA A 22 7.01 18.48 14.53
N ALA A 23 6.96 19.33 15.53
CA ALA A 23 7.66 19.11 16.79
C ALA A 23 7.06 17.94 17.58
N GLU A 24 5.74 17.83 17.61
CA GLU A 24 5.02 16.70 18.23
C GLU A 24 5.29 15.41 17.47
N ALA A 25 5.32 15.43 16.12
CA ALA A 25 5.68 14.31 15.29
C ALA A 25 7.09 13.78 15.64
N LYS A 26 8.10 14.66 15.69
CA LYS A 26 9.48 14.29 16.07
C LYS A 26 9.57 13.77 17.51
N SER A 27 8.81 14.35 18.42
CA SER A 27 8.72 13.87 19.81
C SER A 27 8.16 12.45 19.90
N ALA A 28 7.09 12.15 19.13
CA ALA A 28 6.51 10.81 19.06
C ALA A 28 7.51 9.77 18.51
N VAL A 29 8.29 10.12 17.48
CA VAL A 29 9.34 9.24 16.95
C VAL A 29 10.43 8.96 18.00
N ASN A 30 10.87 9.99 18.73
CA ASN A 30 11.86 9.81 19.79
C ASN A 30 11.32 8.92 20.92
N LEU A 31 10.04 9.05 21.27
CA LEU A 31 9.40 8.18 22.25
C LEU A 31 9.37 6.72 21.74
N ALA A 32 9.05 6.50 20.47
CA ALA A 32 9.07 5.17 19.87
C ALA A 32 10.47 4.51 19.95
N LYS A 33 11.54 5.29 19.70
CA LYS A 33 12.92 4.81 19.81
C LYS A 33 13.28 4.34 21.23
N VAL A 34 12.86 5.10 22.25
CA VAL A 34 13.22 4.78 23.65
C VAL A 34 12.29 3.76 24.29
N SER A 35 11.14 3.46 23.70
CA SER A 35 10.16 2.51 24.23
C SER A 35 10.49 1.03 24.01
N GLY A 36 11.66 0.71 23.45
CA GLY A 36 12.12 -0.67 23.24
C GLY A 36 11.43 -1.41 22.10
N LEU A 37 10.73 -0.70 21.22
CA LEU A 37 10.13 -1.29 20.01
C LEU A 37 11.21 -1.81 19.07
N LYS A 38 11.05 -3.03 18.58
CA LYS A 38 11.94 -3.61 17.57
C LYS A 38 11.84 -2.93 16.22
N SER A 39 10.65 -2.44 15.88
CA SER A 39 10.37 -1.74 14.63
C SER A 39 9.20 -0.78 14.81
N PHE A 40 9.26 0.31 14.06
CA PHE A 40 8.17 1.25 13.87
C PHE A 40 8.22 1.83 12.46
N ASN A 41 7.07 2.26 11.99
CA ASN A 41 6.90 2.89 10.69
C ASN A 41 6.56 4.38 10.84
N LEU A 42 7.08 5.20 9.94
CA LEU A 42 6.59 6.56 9.72
C LEU A 42 5.82 6.59 8.40
N ASP A 43 4.58 7.05 8.45
CA ASP A 43 3.78 7.32 7.26
C ASP A 43 4.03 8.78 6.84
N LEU A 44 4.55 8.99 5.64
CA LEU A 44 4.75 10.27 4.99
C LEU A 44 3.97 10.34 3.69
N MET A 45 3.53 11.53 3.35
CA MET A 45 2.83 11.82 2.10
C MET A 45 3.62 12.80 1.25
N HIS A 46 3.48 12.68 -0.07
CA HIS A 46 3.95 13.66 -1.03
C HIS A 46 2.83 14.08 -1.99
N GLY A 47 3.11 15.05 -2.86
CA GLY A 47 2.08 15.65 -3.70
C GLY A 47 1.04 16.41 -2.89
N LEU A 48 1.44 17.00 -1.77
CA LEU A 48 0.56 17.76 -0.87
C LEU A 48 0.14 19.10 -1.49
N PRO A 49 -0.93 19.75 -0.97
CA PRO A 49 -1.38 21.04 -1.49
C PRO A 49 -0.27 22.08 -1.59
N ASN A 50 0.00 22.55 -2.81
CA ASN A 50 1.09 23.49 -3.16
C ASN A 50 2.47 23.03 -2.64
N GLN A 51 2.75 21.74 -2.61
CA GLN A 51 4.06 21.21 -2.21
C GLN A 51 5.05 21.35 -3.36
N THR A 52 6.21 21.93 -3.08
CA THR A 52 7.33 21.95 -4.01
C THR A 52 8.17 20.69 -3.89
N LEU A 53 8.99 20.41 -4.91
CA LEU A 53 9.98 19.33 -4.87
C LEU A 53 10.86 19.42 -3.63
N GLU A 54 11.42 20.59 -3.34
CA GLU A 54 12.33 20.77 -2.19
C GLU A 54 11.64 20.52 -0.85
N GLU A 55 10.37 20.93 -0.69
CA GLU A 55 9.59 20.63 0.52
C GLU A 55 9.33 19.13 0.70
N ALA A 56 9.06 18.39 -0.40
CA ALA A 56 8.87 16.94 -0.36
C ALA A 56 10.16 16.20 0.01
N LEU A 57 11.29 16.64 -0.56
CA LEU A 57 12.61 16.06 -0.25
C LEU A 57 13.07 16.44 1.17
N ASP A 58 12.70 17.61 1.68
CA ASP A 58 13.01 18.00 3.06
C ASP A 58 12.26 17.13 4.07
N ASP A 59 11.00 16.81 3.83
CA ASP A 59 10.25 15.83 4.63
C ASP A 59 10.97 14.47 4.69
N LEU A 60 11.47 13.98 3.55
CA LEU A 60 12.22 12.72 3.52
C LEU A 60 13.56 12.82 4.24
N ARG A 61 14.32 13.91 4.08
CA ARG A 61 15.59 14.11 4.79
C ARG A 61 15.38 14.09 6.30
N GLN A 62 14.36 14.80 6.80
CA GLN A 62 14.00 14.79 8.21
C GLN A 62 13.60 13.39 8.70
N ALA A 63 12.83 12.62 7.90
CA ALA A 63 12.51 11.24 8.23
C ALA A 63 13.76 10.35 8.29
N ILE A 64 14.67 10.49 7.32
CA ILE A 64 15.93 9.74 7.26
C ILE A 64 16.82 10.04 8.48
N GLU A 65 16.91 11.30 8.90
CA GLU A 65 17.64 11.70 10.12
C GLU A 65 17.03 11.06 11.38
N LEU A 66 15.73 10.91 11.41
CA LEU A 66 15.02 10.19 12.47
C LEU A 66 15.23 8.66 12.41
N ALA A 67 15.87 8.14 11.37
CA ALA A 67 16.32 6.76 11.20
C ALA A 67 15.29 5.68 11.60
N PRO A 68 14.03 5.72 11.14
CA PRO A 68 13.08 4.65 11.37
C PRO A 68 13.52 3.39 10.61
N PRO A 69 13.21 2.18 11.11
CA PRO A 69 13.45 0.95 10.36
C PRO A 69 12.60 0.81 9.10
N HIS A 70 11.44 1.48 9.05
CA HIS A 70 10.45 1.38 8.00
C HIS A 70 9.83 2.76 7.70
N LEU A 71 9.59 3.05 6.42
CA LEU A 71 8.93 4.23 5.92
C LEU A 71 7.83 3.84 4.93
N SER A 72 6.62 4.36 5.13
CA SER A 72 5.60 4.41 4.09
C SER A 72 5.62 5.81 3.49
N TRP A 73 5.78 5.88 2.17
CA TRP A 73 5.82 7.16 1.45
C TRP A 73 4.93 7.07 0.22
N TYR A 74 3.84 7.82 0.23
CA TYR A 74 2.77 7.70 -0.76
C TYR A 74 2.21 9.05 -1.18
N GLN A 75 1.76 9.10 -2.43
CA GLN A 75 1.16 10.29 -3.02
C GLN A 75 -0.23 10.55 -2.45
N LEU A 76 -0.54 11.83 -2.24
CA LEU A 76 -1.90 12.26 -1.89
C LEU A 76 -2.85 11.94 -3.05
N THR A 77 -3.89 11.15 -2.76
CA THR A 77 -5.02 10.90 -3.66
C THR A 77 -6.27 11.57 -3.13
N ILE A 78 -7.10 12.10 -4.04
CA ILE A 78 -8.37 12.72 -3.68
C ILE A 78 -9.47 11.67 -3.77
N GLU A 79 -9.86 11.14 -2.61
CA GLU A 79 -10.90 10.12 -2.50
C GLU A 79 -12.31 10.73 -2.57
N PRO A 80 -13.27 10.06 -3.21
CA PRO A 80 -14.67 10.47 -3.21
C PRO A 80 -15.23 10.66 -1.80
N ASN A 81 -16.19 11.57 -1.64
CA ASN A 81 -16.84 11.87 -0.35
C ASN A 81 -15.92 12.45 0.73
N THR A 82 -14.79 13.05 0.36
CA THR A 82 -13.89 13.80 1.25
C THR A 82 -14.04 15.30 1.06
N MET A 83 -13.53 16.08 2.02
CA MET A 83 -13.46 17.54 1.88
C MET A 83 -12.64 17.97 0.67
N PHE A 84 -11.57 17.23 0.35
CA PHE A 84 -10.75 17.50 -0.84
C PHE A 84 -11.50 17.20 -2.15
N ALA A 85 -12.37 16.20 -2.19
CA ALA A 85 -13.22 15.97 -3.37
C ALA A 85 -14.26 17.09 -3.53
N TYR A 86 -14.78 17.64 -2.43
CA TYR A 86 -15.74 18.75 -2.46
C TYR A 86 -15.09 20.10 -2.77
N ARG A 87 -13.87 20.32 -2.28
CA ARG A 87 -13.07 21.54 -2.50
C ARG A 87 -11.63 21.12 -2.82
N PRO A 88 -11.35 20.74 -4.08
CA PRO A 88 -10.03 20.27 -4.45
C PRO A 88 -8.96 21.34 -4.20
N PRO A 89 -7.88 21.01 -3.48
CA PRO A 89 -6.75 21.92 -3.35
C PRO A 89 -5.96 21.98 -4.67
N THR A 90 -5.12 23.00 -4.81
CA THR A 90 -4.10 22.99 -5.86
C THR A 90 -3.02 21.98 -5.51
N LEU A 91 -2.84 20.98 -6.34
CA LEU A 91 -1.77 19.97 -6.21
C LEU A 91 -0.65 20.28 -7.20
N PRO A 92 0.57 19.77 -6.99
CA PRO A 92 1.61 19.75 -8.01
C PRO A 92 1.10 19.09 -9.29
N ASP A 93 1.60 19.51 -10.44
CA ASP A 93 1.26 18.86 -11.71
C ASP A 93 1.97 17.50 -11.87
N ASP A 94 1.66 16.79 -12.96
CA ASP A 94 2.16 15.42 -13.17
C ASP A 94 3.69 15.38 -13.33
N ASP A 95 4.30 16.40 -13.95
CA ASP A 95 5.76 16.48 -14.10
C ASP A 95 6.43 16.76 -12.75
N GLU A 96 5.86 17.68 -11.96
CA GLU A 96 6.33 17.94 -10.58
C GLU A 96 6.17 16.71 -9.67
N LEU A 97 5.06 15.98 -9.79
CA LEU A 97 4.82 14.73 -9.05
C LEU A 97 5.82 13.65 -9.43
N TRP A 98 6.17 13.56 -10.71
CA TRP A 98 7.18 12.64 -11.20
C TRP A 98 8.56 12.97 -10.65
N ASP A 99 8.98 14.24 -10.71
CA ASP A 99 10.24 14.70 -10.15
C ASP A 99 10.34 14.42 -8.65
N ILE A 100 9.25 14.66 -7.90
CA ILE A 100 9.19 14.35 -6.47
C ILE A 100 9.39 12.85 -6.26
N PHE A 101 8.68 12.02 -7.01
CA PHE A 101 8.78 10.56 -6.86
C PHE A 101 10.19 10.05 -7.20
N GLU A 102 10.75 10.44 -8.35
CA GLU A 102 12.04 9.95 -8.82
C GLU A 102 13.16 10.34 -7.85
N GLN A 103 13.24 11.63 -7.48
CA GLN A 103 14.31 12.11 -6.59
C GLN A 103 14.11 11.65 -5.15
N GLY A 104 12.85 11.54 -4.67
CA GLY A 104 12.56 10.99 -3.35
C GLY A 104 12.88 9.50 -3.26
N HIS A 105 12.57 8.72 -4.29
CA HIS A 105 12.96 7.32 -4.38
C HIS A 105 14.48 7.17 -4.30
N GLN A 106 15.21 7.92 -5.11
CA GLN A 106 16.67 7.89 -5.11
C GLN A 106 17.25 8.26 -3.74
N LEU A 107 16.72 9.28 -3.09
CA LEU A 107 17.15 9.71 -1.75
C LEU A 107 16.96 8.59 -0.71
N LEU A 108 15.83 7.86 -0.76
CA LEU A 108 15.57 6.73 0.14
C LEU A 108 16.51 5.56 -0.11
N ILE A 109 16.79 5.22 -1.38
CA ILE A 109 17.74 4.16 -1.74
C ILE A 109 19.17 4.50 -1.26
N GLU A 110 19.64 5.73 -1.48
CA GLU A 110 20.94 6.21 -1.02
C GLU A 110 21.07 6.19 0.51
N ALA A 111 19.95 6.45 1.20
CA ALA A 111 19.90 6.31 2.66
C ALA A 111 19.84 4.84 3.13
N GLY A 112 19.87 3.85 2.21
CA GLY A 112 19.92 2.42 2.48
C GLY A 112 18.58 1.79 2.83
N TYR A 113 17.47 2.40 2.42
CA TYR A 113 16.16 1.75 2.40
C TYR A 113 15.98 0.97 1.11
N GLN A 114 15.19 -0.09 1.17
CA GLN A 114 14.79 -0.89 0.02
C GLN A 114 13.29 -0.76 -0.16
N GLN A 115 12.84 -0.35 -1.35
CA GLN A 115 11.44 -0.44 -1.70
C GLN A 115 11.07 -1.91 -1.86
N TYR A 116 10.03 -2.38 -1.21
CA TYR A 116 9.59 -3.78 -1.30
C TYR A 116 8.13 -3.91 -1.75
N GLU A 117 7.36 -2.84 -1.69
CA GLU A 117 6.02 -2.72 -2.25
C GLU A 117 5.81 -1.28 -2.76
N THR A 118 4.67 -1.03 -3.40
CA THR A 118 4.36 0.22 -4.14
C THR A 118 4.68 1.50 -3.35
N SER A 119 4.43 1.52 -2.04
CA SER A 119 4.52 2.73 -1.21
C SER A 119 5.37 2.55 0.04
N ALA A 120 6.05 1.40 0.21
CA ALA A 120 6.80 1.14 1.44
C ALA A 120 8.26 0.79 1.19
N TYR A 121 9.06 1.37 2.06
CA TYR A 121 10.51 1.26 2.11
C TYR A 121 10.95 0.74 3.48
N ALA A 122 11.89 -0.17 3.52
CA ALA A 122 12.39 -0.72 4.77
C ALA A 122 13.91 -0.89 4.75
N LYS A 123 14.55 -0.79 5.92
CA LYS A 123 15.90 -1.31 6.09
C LYS A 123 15.88 -2.84 5.95
N PRO A 124 16.97 -3.49 5.53
CA PRO A 124 17.04 -4.94 5.41
C PRO A 124 16.54 -5.66 6.66
N GLY A 125 15.58 -6.55 6.51
CA GLY A 125 14.98 -7.32 7.62
C GLY A 125 13.84 -6.61 8.38
N PHE A 126 13.44 -5.40 7.99
CA PHE A 126 12.38 -4.63 8.65
C PHE A 126 11.11 -4.45 7.82
N GLN A 127 10.93 -5.23 6.76
CA GLN A 127 9.68 -5.26 6.01
C GLN A 127 8.49 -5.58 6.93
N CYS A 128 7.37 -4.90 6.75
CA CYS A 128 6.18 -5.09 7.58
C CYS A 128 5.52 -6.45 7.29
N GLN A 129 5.65 -7.39 8.23
CA GLN A 129 5.10 -8.75 8.07
C GLN A 129 3.58 -8.75 7.93
N HIS A 130 2.89 -7.81 8.59
CA HIS A 130 1.46 -7.65 8.46
C HIS A 130 1.06 -7.27 7.02
N ASN A 131 1.76 -6.30 6.41
CA ASN A 131 1.54 -5.90 5.03
C ASN A 131 1.89 -7.03 4.06
N LEU A 132 3.03 -7.70 4.26
CA LEU A 132 3.43 -8.84 3.45
C LEU A 132 2.39 -9.97 3.48
N ASN A 133 1.75 -10.23 4.63
CA ASN A 133 0.68 -11.22 4.69
C ASN A 133 -0.48 -10.86 3.76
N TYR A 134 -0.92 -9.60 3.74
CA TYR A 134 -1.98 -9.16 2.83
C TYR A 134 -1.54 -9.25 1.36
N TRP A 135 -0.39 -8.70 1.07
CA TRP A 135 0.11 -8.62 -0.32
C TRP A 135 0.51 -9.99 -0.89
N ARG A 136 0.83 -10.97 -0.03
CA ARG A 136 1.02 -12.38 -0.42
C ARG A 136 -0.28 -13.16 -0.46
N PHE A 137 -1.40 -12.48 -0.43
CA PHE A 137 -2.73 -13.05 -0.47
C PHE A 137 -3.08 -13.96 0.73
N GLY A 138 -2.39 -13.78 1.86
CA GLY A 138 -2.61 -14.53 3.08
C GLY A 138 -3.97 -14.24 3.74
N ASP A 139 -4.40 -15.15 4.59
CA ASP A 139 -5.62 -14.99 5.38
C ASP A 139 -5.39 -14.09 6.60
N TYR A 140 -6.45 -13.45 7.05
CA TYR A 140 -6.45 -12.59 8.23
C TYR A 140 -7.83 -12.46 8.86
N LEU A 141 -7.85 -12.34 10.19
CA LEU A 141 -9.08 -12.19 10.96
C LEU A 141 -9.42 -10.72 11.18
N ALA A 142 -10.71 -10.39 11.06
CA ALA A 142 -11.25 -9.08 11.39
C ALA A 142 -11.60 -9.01 12.88
N ILE A 143 -10.91 -8.16 13.64
CA ILE A 143 -11.16 -7.89 15.05
C ILE A 143 -11.34 -6.38 15.24
N GLY A 144 -12.43 -5.96 15.86
CA GLY A 144 -12.77 -4.56 16.07
C GLY A 144 -13.78 -4.02 15.08
N CYS A 145 -14.37 -2.85 15.39
CA CYS A 145 -15.36 -2.20 14.54
C CYS A 145 -14.71 -1.73 13.21
N GLY A 146 -15.41 -1.96 12.11
CA GLY A 146 -14.96 -1.62 10.76
C GLY A 146 -13.83 -2.48 10.22
N ALA A 147 -13.37 -3.51 10.95
CA ALA A 147 -12.32 -4.39 10.49
C ALA A 147 -12.77 -5.28 9.34
N HIS A 148 -11.86 -5.60 8.42
CA HIS A 148 -12.07 -6.52 7.30
C HIS A 148 -11.28 -7.80 7.54
N GLY A 149 -11.78 -8.91 7.01
CA GLY A 149 -11.13 -10.21 7.09
C GLY A 149 -11.22 -10.97 5.76
N LYS A 150 -10.29 -11.90 5.59
CA LYS A 150 -10.25 -12.84 4.47
C LYS A 150 -9.93 -14.23 5.01
N LEU A 151 -10.68 -15.23 4.59
CA LEU A 151 -10.45 -16.65 4.89
C LEU A 151 -10.51 -17.47 3.61
N THR A 152 -9.53 -18.33 3.44
CA THR A 152 -9.51 -19.31 2.36
C THR A 152 -9.83 -20.69 2.93
N PHE A 153 -10.85 -21.36 2.42
CA PHE A 153 -11.29 -22.67 2.88
C PHE A 153 -10.61 -23.80 2.11
N PRO A 154 -10.57 -25.05 2.68
CA PRO A 154 -9.92 -26.17 2.02
C PRO A 154 -10.56 -26.60 0.68
N ASP A 155 -11.83 -26.26 0.44
CA ASP A 155 -12.54 -26.47 -0.82
C ASP A 155 -12.20 -25.41 -1.90
N GLY A 156 -11.35 -24.43 -1.54
CA GLY A 156 -10.92 -23.35 -2.41
C GLY A 156 -11.82 -22.12 -2.38
N ASP A 157 -12.86 -22.09 -1.58
CA ASP A 157 -13.69 -20.90 -1.42
C ASP A 157 -12.93 -19.81 -0.63
N ILE A 158 -13.13 -18.58 -1.07
CA ILE A 158 -12.53 -17.39 -0.45
C ILE A 158 -13.65 -16.51 0.09
N LEU A 159 -13.68 -16.35 1.40
CA LEU A 159 -14.65 -15.51 2.10
C LEU A 159 -14.01 -14.15 2.43
N ARG A 160 -14.65 -13.06 1.99
CA ARG A 160 -14.41 -11.71 2.48
C ARG A 160 -15.50 -11.33 3.47
N PHE A 161 -15.14 -10.75 4.59
CA PHE A 161 -16.11 -10.27 5.56
C PHE A 161 -15.66 -8.98 6.22
N SER A 162 -16.63 -8.20 6.69
CA SER A 162 -16.37 -6.96 7.41
C SER A 162 -17.19 -6.88 8.69
N LYS A 163 -16.64 -6.18 9.66
CA LYS A 163 -17.27 -5.95 10.96
C LYS A 163 -18.07 -4.67 10.95
N THR A 164 -19.09 -4.60 11.80
CA THR A 164 -19.91 -3.42 12.03
C THR A 164 -19.03 -2.17 12.23
N LYS A 165 -19.23 -1.15 11.39
CA LYS A 165 -18.40 0.07 11.36
C LYS A 165 -18.59 0.92 12.60
N HIS A 166 -19.82 0.99 13.13
CA HIS A 166 -20.12 1.87 14.24
C HIS A 166 -19.74 1.23 15.61
N PRO A 167 -18.88 1.87 16.42
CA PRO A 167 -18.40 1.30 17.70
C PRO A 167 -19.53 0.86 18.64
N LYS A 168 -20.62 1.65 18.76
CA LYS A 168 -21.75 1.29 19.63
C LYS A 168 -22.48 0.02 19.17
N GLY A 169 -22.61 -0.21 17.85
CA GLY A 169 -23.20 -1.44 17.31
C GLY A 169 -22.31 -2.64 17.62
N TYR A 170 -21.01 -2.50 17.35
CA TYR A 170 -20.02 -3.54 17.64
C TYR A 170 -20.00 -3.94 19.12
N LEU A 171 -20.02 -2.96 20.04
CA LEU A 171 -20.05 -3.20 21.49
C LEU A 171 -21.35 -3.83 22.00
N ARG A 172 -22.44 -3.76 21.24
CA ARG A 172 -23.71 -4.46 21.53
C ARG A 172 -23.75 -5.91 21.05
N GLY A 173 -22.68 -6.38 20.39
CA GLY A 173 -22.59 -7.76 19.86
C GLY A 173 -23.00 -7.88 18.38
N GLU A 174 -23.29 -6.80 17.69
CA GLU A 174 -23.58 -6.77 16.25
C GLU A 174 -22.27 -6.80 15.46
N TYR A 175 -21.57 -7.93 15.48
CA TYR A 175 -20.17 -7.98 15.01
C TYR A 175 -20.02 -8.04 13.50
N LEU A 176 -20.93 -8.75 12.80
CA LEU A 176 -20.84 -8.93 11.36
C LEU A 176 -21.64 -7.85 10.64
N TYR A 177 -21.03 -7.17 9.68
CA TYR A 177 -21.68 -6.21 8.80
C TYR A 177 -22.01 -6.84 7.45
N GLU A 178 -21.04 -7.53 6.86
CA GLU A 178 -21.14 -8.13 5.53
C GLU A 178 -20.23 -9.34 5.45
N GLU A 179 -20.66 -10.35 4.70
CA GLU A 179 -19.81 -11.43 4.22
C GLU A 179 -20.16 -11.76 2.77
N LYS A 180 -19.13 -12.07 1.98
CA LYS A 180 -19.27 -12.37 0.56
C LYS A 180 -18.18 -13.38 0.15
N ASN A 181 -18.57 -14.44 -0.54
CA ASN A 181 -17.63 -15.29 -1.25
C ASN A 181 -17.11 -14.54 -2.47
N VAL A 182 -15.80 -14.69 -2.73
CA VAL A 182 -15.17 -14.18 -3.94
C VAL A 182 -15.53 -15.11 -5.10
N GLU A 183 -16.25 -14.58 -6.08
CA GLU A 183 -16.62 -15.32 -7.27
C GLU A 183 -15.38 -15.79 -8.05
N LYS A 184 -15.49 -16.92 -8.77
CA LYS A 184 -14.35 -17.47 -9.48
C LYS A 184 -13.71 -16.48 -10.47
N ASN A 185 -14.56 -15.69 -11.13
CA ASN A 185 -14.10 -14.70 -12.11
C ASN A 185 -13.30 -13.57 -11.45
N ASP A 186 -13.65 -13.17 -10.23
CA ASP A 186 -12.97 -12.09 -9.49
C ASP A 186 -11.63 -12.54 -8.87
N ARG A 187 -11.39 -13.86 -8.74
CA ARG A 187 -10.23 -14.39 -7.99
C ARG A 187 -8.89 -14.02 -8.61
N ALA A 188 -8.80 -13.99 -9.93
CA ALA A 188 -7.58 -13.58 -10.62
C ALA A 188 -7.23 -12.13 -10.35
N PHE A 189 -8.23 -11.23 -10.48
CA PHE A 189 -8.06 -9.82 -10.17
C PHE A 189 -7.66 -9.61 -8.70
N GLU A 190 -8.39 -10.22 -7.76
CA GLU A 190 -8.08 -10.09 -6.32
C GLU A 190 -6.67 -10.59 -5.97
N PHE A 191 -6.22 -11.68 -6.59
CA PHE A 191 -4.88 -12.21 -6.39
C PHE A 191 -3.83 -11.23 -6.91
N PHE A 192 -3.91 -10.81 -8.17
CA PHE A 192 -2.90 -9.94 -8.77
C PHE A 192 -2.93 -8.53 -8.21
N MET A 193 -4.09 -8.01 -7.81
CA MET A 193 -4.23 -6.73 -7.10
C MET A 193 -3.38 -6.68 -5.81
N ASN A 194 -3.24 -7.82 -5.13
CA ASN A 194 -2.38 -7.93 -3.97
C ASN A 194 -0.92 -8.22 -4.37
N ARG A 195 -0.69 -9.23 -5.19
CA ARG A 195 0.66 -9.75 -5.49
C ARG A 195 1.52 -8.77 -6.27
N PHE A 196 0.97 -8.03 -7.23
CA PHE A 196 1.72 -7.04 -8.02
C PHE A 196 1.98 -5.72 -7.28
N ARG A 197 1.47 -5.55 -6.06
CA ARG A 197 1.96 -4.49 -5.18
C ARG A 197 3.37 -4.77 -4.66
N LEU A 198 3.73 -6.04 -4.50
CA LEU A 198 5.06 -6.45 -4.08
C LEU A 198 6.02 -6.46 -5.27
N LEU A 199 7.26 -6.03 -5.01
CA LEU A 199 8.33 -6.02 -6.02
C LEU A 199 9.07 -7.37 -6.09
N GLU A 200 8.64 -8.34 -5.30
CA GLU A 200 9.15 -9.71 -5.33
C GLU A 200 8.50 -10.54 -6.44
N ALA A 201 9.19 -11.62 -6.84
CA ALA A 201 8.62 -12.59 -7.77
C ALA A 201 7.35 -13.26 -7.20
N VAL A 202 6.37 -13.52 -8.06
CA VAL A 202 5.11 -14.20 -7.76
C VAL A 202 5.21 -15.65 -8.24
N PRO A 203 5.38 -16.64 -7.34
CA PRO A 203 5.41 -18.03 -7.74
C PRO A 203 4.08 -18.44 -8.39
N LYS A 204 4.13 -19.03 -9.58
CA LYS A 204 2.93 -19.43 -10.33
C LYS A 204 2.07 -20.45 -9.58
N GLN A 205 2.70 -21.28 -8.75
CA GLN A 205 2.00 -22.25 -7.89
C GLN A 205 1.12 -21.57 -6.83
N GLU A 206 1.50 -20.36 -6.35
CA GLU A 206 0.67 -19.61 -5.40
C GLU A 206 -0.66 -19.18 -6.04
N PHE A 207 -0.65 -18.80 -7.32
CA PHE A 207 -1.87 -18.46 -8.03
C PHE A 207 -2.86 -19.63 -8.03
N GLU A 208 -2.39 -20.82 -8.43
CA GLU A 208 -3.24 -22.02 -8.45
C GLU A 208 -3.71 -22.41 -7.04
N HIS A 209 -2.79 -22.34 -6.06
CA HIS A 209 -3.09 -22.70 -4.68
C HIS A 209 -4.14 -21.81 -4.04
N TYR A 210 -4.01 -20.48 -4.21
CA TYR A 210 -4.90 -19.53 -3.53
C TYR A 210 -6.21 -19.28 -4.28
N THR A 211 -6.20 -19.36 -5.61
CA THR A 211 -7.38 -19.01 -6.41
C THR A 211 -8.21 -20.25 -6.81
N GLY A 212 -7.60 -21.43 -6.81
CA GLY A 212 -8.19 -22.64 -7.40
C GLY A 212 -8.33 -22.59 -8.91
N LEU A 213 -7.69 -21.61 -9.58
CA LEU A 213 -7.68 -21.45 -11.02
C LEU A 213 -6.37 -22.01 -11.60
N SER A 214 -6.43 -22.60 -12.81
CA SER A 214 -5.21 -22.97 -13.54
C SER A 214 -4.53 -21.74 -14.14
N GLN A 215 -3.22 -21.77 -14.35
CA GLN A 215 -2.48 -20.69 -15.03
C GLN A 215 -3.03 -20.40 -16.44
N SER A 216 -3.63 -21.40 -17.10
CA SER A 216 -4.26 -21.22 -18.40
C SER A 216 -5.47 -20.27 -18.38
N ALA A 217 -6.12 -20.08 -17.22
CA ALA A 217 -7.25 -19.19 -17.07
C ALA A 217 -6.87 -17.70 -17.27
N VAL A 218 -5.61 -17.36 -17.03
CA VAL A 218 -5.10 -15.97 -17.15
C VAL A 218 -4.05 -15.82 -18.26
N LYS A 219 -3.91 -16.84 -19.11
CA LYS A 219 -2.84 -16.88 -20.12
C LYS A 219 -2.86 -15.67 -21.05
N ASN A 220 -4.03 -15.30 -21.56
CA ASN A 220 -4.15 -14.18 -22.51
C ASN A 220 -3.78 -12.85 -21.86
N GLN A 221 -4.19 -12.61 -20.62
CA GLN A 221 -3.88 -11.41 -19.84
C GLN A 221 -2.37 -11.34 -19.53
N ILE A 222 -1.78 -12.46 -19.14
CA ILE A 222 -0.34 -12.58 -18.89
C ILE A 222 0.48 -12.36 -20.18
N ASP A 223 0.10 -13.00 -21.29
CA ASP A 223 0.78 -12.83 -22.58
C ASP A 223 0.74 -11.36 -23.03
N PHE A 224 -0.41 -10.69 -22.85
CA PHE A 224 -0.54 -9.26 -23.14
C PHE A 224 0.31 -8.40 -22.20
N ALA A 225 0.29 -8.68 -20.90
CA ALA A 225 1.10 -7.94 -19.92
C ALA A 225 2.62 -8.06 -20.21
N ILE A 226 3.08 -9.23 -20.67
CA ILE A 226 4.47 -9.44 -21.13
C ILE A 226 4.75 -8.60 -22.38
N GLN A 227 3.84 -8.61 -23.36
CA GLN A 227 3.99 -7.83 -24.60
C GLN A 227 4.08 -6.32 -24.32
N GLN A 228 3.36 -5.83 -23.31
CA GLN A 228 3.40 -4.42 -22.87
C GLN A 228 4.60 -4.10 -21.94
N ASN A 229 5.46 -5.07 -21.65
CA ASN A 229 6.55 -4.96 -20.68
C ASN A 229 6.09 -4.59 -19.26
N TYR A 230 4.86 -4.95 -18.87
CA TYR A 230 4.39 -4.76 -17.51
C TYR A 230 4.94 -5.81 -16.55
N ILE A 231 5.14 -7.04 -17.04
CA ILE A 231 5.71 -8.14 -16.27
C ILE A 231 6.76 -8.88 -17.07
N VAL A 232 7.64 -9.58 -16.36
CA VAL A 232 8.52 -10.62 -16.90
C VAL A 232 8.06 -11.97 -16.40
N GLU A 233 8.26 -13.00 -17.22
CA GLU A 233 7.87 -14.36 -16.92
C GLU A 233 9.06 -15.31 -16.99
N THR A 234 9.12 -16.24 -16.06
CA THR A 234 9.99 -17.41 -16.09
C THR A 234 9.14 -18.67 -16.03
N PRO A 235 9.72 -19.88 -16.14
CA PRO A 235 8.95 -21.11 -15.94
C PRO A 235 8.20 -21.16 -14.61
N ASP A 236 8.77 -20.59 -13.54
CA ASP A 236 8.29 -20.79 -12.18
C ASP A 236 7.56 -19.56 -11.57
N TYR A 237 7.77 -18.36 -12.13
CA TYR A 237 7.19 -17.14 -11.54
C TYR A 237 6.90 -16.03 -12.57
N TRP A 238 6.04 -15.11 -12.16
CA TRP A 238 5.85 -13.78 -12.75
C TRP A 238 6.47 -12.72 -11.85
N GLN A 239 6.94 -11.65 -12.45
CA GLN A 239 7.46 -10.51 -11.69
C GLN A 239 7.07 -9.20 -12.38
N ILE A 240 6.61 -8.22 -11.60
CA ILE A 240 6.35 -6.90 -12.14
C ILE A 240 7.66 -6.27 -12.64
N ALA A 241 7.62 -5.74 -13.87
CA ALA A 241 8.74 -5.03 -14.48
C ALA A 241 8.75 -3.55 -14.03
N GLU A 242 9.87 -2.83 -14.25
CA GLU A 242 9.95 -1.40 -13.92
C GLU A 242 8.83 -0.60 -14.59
N HIS A 243 8.55 -0.87 -15.86
CA HIS A 243 7.43 -0.25 -16.55
C HIS A 243 6.07 -0.59 -15.93
N GLY A 244 5.86 -1.83 -15.53
CA GLY A 244 4.62 -2.27 -14.90
C GLY A 244 4.36 -1.64 -13.54
N LYS A 245 5.41 -1.27 -12.79
CA LYS A 245 5.26 -0.54 -11.53
C LYS A 245 4.60 0.83 -11.73
N LEU A 246 4.96 1.52 -12.83
CA LEU A 246 4.42 2.83 -13.18
C LEU A 246 2.98 2.74 -13.70
N PHE A 247 2.63 1.63 -14.35
CA PHE A 247 1.34 1.38 -14.96
C PHE A 247 0.59 0.23 -14.27
N LEU A 248 0.68 0.19 -12.93
CA LEU A 248 0.07 -0.89 -12.14
C LEU A 248 -1.44 -0.98 -12.35
N ASN A 249 -2.14 0.15 -12.46
CA ASN A 249 -3.59 0.16 -12.66
C ASN A 249 -3.98 -0.43 -14.03
N GLU A 250 -3.25 -0.11 -15.08
CA GLU A 250 -3.43 -0.68 -16.43
C GLU A 250 -3.14 -2.18 -16.45
N LEU A 251 -2.07 -2.59 -15.76
CA LEU A 251 -1.77 -4.02 -15.58
C LEU A 251 -2.91 -4.74 -14.86
N LEU A 252 -3.44 -4.19 -13.78
CA LEU A 252 -4.52 -4.80 -13.01
C LEU A 252 -5.84 -4.81 -13.76
N ALA A 253 -6.12 -3.79 -14.57
CA ALA A 253 -7.32 -3.72 -15.40
C ALA A 253 -7.45 -4.90 -16.38
N LEU A 254 -6.33 -5.54 -16.77
CA LEU A 254 -6.36 -6.73 -17.63
C LEU A 254 -7.08 -7.94 -16.99
N PHE A 255 -7.19 -7.97 -15.69
CA PHE A 255 -7.81 -9.07 -14.92
C PHE A 255 -9.22 -8.76 -14.44
N LEU A 256 -9.79 -7.61 -14.80
CA LEU A 256 -11.20 -7.28 -14.58
C LEU A 256 -12.02 -7.90 -15.71
N ASP A 257 -13.15 -8.54 -15.35
CA ASP A 257 -14.15 -8.92 -16.34
C ASP A 257 -14.84 -7.65 -16.88
N GLU A 258 -15.08 -7.59 -18.21
CA GLU A 258 -15.86 -6.53 -18.83
C GLU A 258 -17.35 -6.59 -18.48
#